data_167f3b8be610c242f18bfd2014478b6b
#
_entry.id   167f3b8be610c242f18bfd2014478b6b
#
_cell.length_a   1.000
_cell.length_b   1.000
_cell.length_c   1.000
_cell.angle_alpha   90.00
_cell.angle_beta   90.00
_cell.angle_gamma   90.00
#
_symmetry.space_group_name_H-M   'P 1'
#
loop_
_entity.id
_entity.type
_entity.pdbx_description
1 polymer ?
#
loop_
_entity_poly.entity_id
_entity_poly.type
_entity_poly.pdbx_seq_one_letter_code
_entity_poly.pdbx_strand_id
1 'polypeptide(L)' 'VKVDPKMGRNQKITVQGPNGEKVEIKYKKLQSYLKKGFIQV' A
#
# COMPACT_ATOMS: atom_id res chain seq x y z
N VAL A 1 -17.15 5.26 -10.76
CA VAL A 1 -16.27 4.44 -10.25
C VAL A 1 -16.59 4.10 -8.91
N LYS A 2 -16.30 3.15 -8.55
CA LYS A 2 -16.68 2.70 -7.46
C LYS A 2 -15.75 2.56 -6.50
N VAL A 3 -15.90 2.81 -5.47
CA VAL A 3 -15.04 2.65 -4.47
C VAL A 3 -15.39 1.49 -3.67
N ASP A 4 -14.47 0.69 -3.37
CA ASP A 4 -14.73 -0.46 -2.62
C ASP A 4 -14.46 -0.20 -1.19
N PRO A 5 -15.38 -0.09 -0.38
CA PRO A 5 -15.18 0.19 1.03
C PRO A 5 -14.52 -0.93 1.76
N LYS A 6 -14.59 -2.17 1.20
CA LYS A 6 -14.01 -3.19 1.89
C LYS A 6 -12.72 -3.48 1.38
N MET A 7 -11.69 -3.53 2.05
CA MET A 7 -10.40 -3.85 1.61
C MET A 7 -10.24 -5.29 1.56
N GLY A 8 -10.09 -5.84 0.44
CA GLY A 8 -9.88 -7.25 0.30
C GLY A 8 -8.41 -7.55 0.19
N ARG A 9 -8.06 -8.83 0.13
CA ARG A 9 -6.70 -9.21 -0.02
C ARG A 9 -6.14 -8.76 -1.32
N ASN A 10 -6.97 -8.62 -2.34
CA ASN A 10 -6.51 -8.19 -3.63
C ASN A 10 -6.50 -6.68 -3.79
N GLN A 11 -6.85 -5.99 -2.74
CA GLN A 11 -6.91 -4.55 -2.80
C GLN A 11 -5.50 -3.99 -2.94
N LYS A 12 -5.34 -3.04 -3.82
CA LYS A 12 -4.05 -2.40 -4.00
C LYS A 12 -4.03 -1.09 -3.27
N ILE A 13 -2.90 -0.76 -2.71
CA ILE A 13 -2.76 0.50 -2.00
C ILE A 13 -1.46 1.14 -2.41
N THR A 14 -1.31 2.40 -2.13
CA THR A 14 -0.10 3.13 -2.47
C THR A 14 0.69 3.39 -1.21
N VAL A 15 1.97 3.14 -1.27
CA VAL A 15 2.84 3.42 -0.14
C VAL A 15 3.96 4.30 -0.63
N GLN A 16 4.54 5.04 0.28
CA GLN A 16 5.62 5.95 -0.06
C GLN A 16 6.87 5.54 0.67
N GLY A 17 7.96 5.45 -0.02
CA GLY A 17 9.21 5.06 0.59
C GLY A 17 9.91 6.21 1.27
N PRO A 18 10.97 5.90 1.97
CA PRO A 18 11.72 6.93 2.70
C PRO A 18 12.39 7.93 1.78
N ASN A 19 12.51 7.59 0.52
CA ASN A 19 13.09 8.53 -0.42
C ASN A 19 12.02 9.37 -1.11
N GLY A 20 10.77 9.15 -0.77
CA GLY A 20 9.72 9.88 -1.43
C GLY A 20 9.14 9.12 -2.62
N GLU A 21 9.55 7.90 -2.80
CA GLU A 21 9.11 7.13 -3.93
C GLU A 21 7.78 6.48 -3.63
N LYS A 22 6.83 6.58 -4.54
CA LYS A 22 5.52 5.99 -4.34
C LYS A 22 5.41 4.73 -5.15
N VAL A 23 4.91 3.69 -4.52
CA VAL A 23 4.78 2.41 -5.17
C VAL A 23 3.42 1.85 -4.87
N GLU A 24 2.82 1.17 -5.84
CA GLU A 24 1.54 0.55 -5.64
C GLU A 24 1.76 -0.91 -5.34
N ILE A 25 1.24 -1.39 -4.23
CA ILE A 25 1.42 -2.78 -3.84
C ILE A 25 0.08 -3.33 -3.38
N LYS A 26 0.04 -4.64 -3.18
CA LYS A 26 -1.16 -5.25 -2.69
C LYS A 26 -1.24 -5.08 -1.20
N TYR A 27 -2.45 -5.02 -0.70
CA TYR A 27 -2.64 -4.81 0.72
C TYR A 27 -1.92 -5.85 1.57
N LYS A 28 -1.91 -7.08 1.11
CA LYS A 28 -1.28 -8.11 1.90
C LYS A 28 0.22 -7.91 2.02
N LYS A 29 0.80 -7.12 1.15
CA LYS A 29 2.22 -6.87 1.23
C LYS A 29 2.54 -5.62 2.01
N LEU A 30 1.52 -4.94 2.49
CA LEU A 30 1.74 -3.70 3.21
C LEU A 30 2.69 -3.88 4.39
N GLN A 31 2.49 -4.92 5.16
CA GLN A 31 3.31 -5.08 6.33
C GLN A 31 4.78 -5.26 5.98
N SER A 32 5.05 -5.97 4.90
CA SER A 32 6.42 -6.15 4.50
C SER A 32 7.04 -4.81 4.11
N TYR A 33 6.27 -3.98 3.43
CA TYR A 33 6.80 -2.71 3.03
C TYR A 33 6.93 -1.76 4.20
N LEU A 34 6.06 -1.87 5.18
CA LEU A 34 6.17 -1.02 6.35
C LEU A 34 7.48 -1.31 7.08
N LYS A 35 7.91 -2.55 7.07
CA LYS A 35 9.15 -2.89 7.71
C LYS A 35 10.34 -2.32 6.97
N LYS A 36 10.17 -2.06 5.70
CA LYS A 36 11.25 -1.51 4.91
C LYS A 36 11.32 0.00 5.04
N GLY A 37 10.38 0.60 5.71
CA GLY A 37 10.39 2.04 5.85
C GLY A 37 9.35 2.75 5.01
N PHE A 38 8.50 2.00 4.34
CA PHE A 38 7.45 2.62 3.54
C PHE A 38 6.28 2.96 4.45
N ILE A 39 5.50 3.93 4.02
CA ILE A 39 4.32 4.31 4.77
C ILE A 39 3.17 4.38 3.78
N GLN A 40 1.98 4.15 4.27
CA GLN A 40 0.82 4.18 3.44
C GLN A 40 0.36 5.61 3.25
N VAL A 41 0.13 6.01 2.05
CA VAL A 41 -0.31 7.38 1.78
C VAL A 41 -1.74 7.42 1.26
#